data_9491bff257b3ca67b695ade388cfb9b1
#
_entry.id   9491bff257b3ca67b695ade388cfb9b1
#
_cell.length_a   1.000
_cell.length_b   1.000
_cell.length_c   1.000
_cell.angle_alpha   90.00
_cell.angle_beta   90.00
_cell.angle_gamma   90.00
#
_symmetry.space_group_name_H-M   'P 1'
#
loop_
_entity.id
_entity.type
_entity.pdbx_description
1 polymer ?
#
loop_
_entity_poly.entity_id
_entity_poly.type
_entity_poly.pdbx_seq_one_letter_code
_entity_poly.pdbx_strand_id
1 'polypeptide(L)'
;MTQIGEIVDAVYACMEQEDHSGALRALYKFLHMTAQKRRQEQITDREMAKAILTERMWMILPMGGQLMLAPGIKLKARMRGLEPDAEGDIALDDILYQALEDAVQDVENDLEWVRGRGLYVRDDSIALNEGLIWGILLALITCPENKAECTVEQNGLPVGTVRVAVNDLWGQEDYVKLSYLLD
;
A
#
# COMPACT_ATOMS: atom_id res chain seq x y z
N MET A 1 -17.10 15.60 -3.51
CA MET A 1 -16.09 14.81 -2.76
C MET A 1 -16.73 13.50 -2.38
N THR A 2 -16.08 12.41 -2.64
CA THR A 2 -16.52 11.07 -2.24
C THR A 2 -15.91 10.70 -0.89
N GLN A 3 -16.50 9.71 -0.19
CA GLN A 3 -15.95 9.22 1.07
C GLN A 3 -14.50 8.68 0.90
N ILE A 4 -14.20 8.07 -0.23
CA ILE A 4 -12.84 7.60 -0.54
C ILE A 4 -11.91 8.79 -0.80
N GLY A 5 -12.38 9.85 -1.46
CA GLY A 5 -11.60 11.07 -1.63
C GLY A 5 -11.18 11.71 -0.31
N GLU A 6 -12.06 11.74 0.69
CA GLU A 6 -11.73 12.22 2.05
C GLU A 6 -10.65 11.36 2.73
N ILE A 7 -10.68 10.05 2.50
CA ILE A 7 -9.64 9.14 3.02
C ILE A 7 -8.30 9.42 2.37
N VAL A 8 -8.26 9.67 1.07
CA VAL A 8 -7.02 10.03 0.36
C VAL A 8 -6.42 11.32 0.91
N ASP A 9 -7.24 12.37 1.08
CA ASP A 9 -6.78 13.63 1.67
C ASP A 9 -6.26 13.43 3.11
N ALA A 10 -6.88 12.55 3.90
CA ALA A 10 -6.40 12.18 5.24
C ALA A 10 -5.04 11.47 5.20
N VAL A 11 -4.79 10.57 4.23
CA VAL A 11 -3.47 9.94 4.06
C VAL A 11 -2.39 11.00 3.81
N TYR A 12 -2.64 11.96 2.92
CA TYR A 12 -1.70 13.05 2.68
C TYR A 12 -1.40 13.86 3.94
N ALA A 13 -2.45 14.26 4.68
CA ALA A 13 -2.30 15.02 5.93
C ALA A 13 -1.48 14.25 6.98
N CYS A 14 -1.71 12.94 7.15
CA CYS A 14 -0.94 12.10 8.05
C CYS A 14 0.53 12.01 7.62
N MET A 15 0.80 11.79 6.34
CA MET A 15 2.17 11.68 5.82
C MET A 15 2.95 13.00 5.95
N GLU A 16 2.30 14.15 5.78
CA GLU A 16 2.92 15.46 6.03
C GLU A 16 3.31 15.67 7.49
N GLN A 17 2.57 15.07 8.42
CA GLN A 17 2.82 15.10 9.87
C GLN A 17 3.72 13.96 10.36
N GLU A 18 4.23 13.12 9.47
CA GLU A 18 4.97 11.89 9.80
C GLU A 18 4.16 10.89 10.66
N ASP A 19 2.82 10.98 10.63
CA ASP A 19 1.91 10.04 11.28
C ASP A 19 1.68 8.80 10.39
N HIS A 20 2.66 7.91 10.35
CA HIS A 20 2.57 6.69 9.57
C HIS A 20 1.43 5.78 10.02
N SER A 21 1.16 5.73 11.35
CA SER A 21 0.05 4.93 11.89
C SER A 21 -1.31 5.45 11.42
N GLY A 22 -1.51 6.76 11.44
CA GLY A 22 -2.72 7.41 10.92
C GLY A 22 -2.90 7.16 9.42
N ALA A 23 -1.82 7.26 8.64
CA ALA A 23 -1.84 6.97 7.21
C ALA A 23 -2.22 5.50 6.92
N LEU A 24 -1.63 4.54 7.63
CA LEU A 24 -1.95 3.12 7.50
C LEU A 24 -3.40 2.81 7.88
N ARG A 25 -3.91 3.44 8.94
CA ARG A 25 -5.31 3.32 9.36
C ARG A 25 -6.28 3.81 8.29
N ALA A 26 -5.97 4.92 7.65
CA ALA A 26 -6.75 5.45 6.54
C ALA A 26 -6.67 4.53 5.31
N LEU A 27 -5.48 4.02 4.97
CA LEU A 27 -5.28 3.06 3.88
C LEU A 27 -5.98 1.72 4.11
N TYR A 28 -6.01 1.21 5.34
CA TYR A 28 -6.78 0.01 5.68
C TYR A 28 -8.26 0.19 5.33
N LYS A 29 -8.85 1.33 5.75
CA LYS A 29 -10.24 1.65 5.43
C LYS A 29 -10.47 1.73 3.92
N PHE A 30 -9.56 2.39 3.18
CA PHE A 30 -9.63 2.50 1.73
C PHE A 30 -9.55 1.12 1.06
N LEU A 31 -8.60 0.28 1.47
CA LEU A 31 -8.41 -1.07 0.95
C LEU A 31 -9.67 -1.92 1.13
N HIS A 32 -10.27 -1.90 2.32
CA HIS A 32 -11.49 -2.66 2.59
C HIS A 32 -12.71 -2.12 1.82
N MET A 33 -12.84 -0.82 1.63
CA MET A 33 -13.89 -0.24 0.78
C MET A 33 -13.71 -0.66 -0.70
N THR A 34 -12.47 -0.72 -1.17
CA THR A 34 -12.15 -1.22 -2.52
C THR A 34 -12.46 -2.71 -2.65
N ALA A 35 -12.09 -3.50 -1.63
CA ALA A 35 -12.39 -4.93 -1.57
C ALA A 35 -13.90 -5.20 -1.60
N GLN A 36 -14.69 -4.41 -0.88
CA GLN A 36 -16.16 -4.51 -0.90
C GLN A 36 -16.76 -4.20 -2.28
N LYS A 37 -16.22 -3.23 -3.01
CA LYS A 37 -16.65 -2.95 -4.40
C LYS A 37 -16.32 -4.09 -5.36
N ARG A 38 -15.21 -4.80 -5.12
CA ARG A 38 -14.73 -5.92 -5.92
C ARG A 38 -15.32 -7.26 -5.51
N ARG A 39 -16.15 -7.30 -4.49
CA ARG A 39 -16.65 -8.50 -3.79
C ARG A 39 -17.10 -9.63 -4.74
N GLN A 40 -16.63 -10.83 -4.43
CA GLN A 40 -17.07 -12.10 -5.02
C GLN A 40 -17.75 -12.94 -3.93
N GLU A 41 -18.82 -13.66 -4.29
CA GLU A 41 -19.70 -14.35 -3.32
C GLU A 41 -19.03 -15.38 -2.40
N GLN A 42 -17.83 -15.86 -2.75
CA GLN A 42 -17.12 -16.93 -2.02
C GLN A 42 -15.87 -16.47 -1.27
N ILE A 43 -15.53 -15.19 -1.31
CA ILE A 43 -14.30 -14.64 -0.76
C ILE A 43 -14.63 -13.61 0.31
N THR A 44 -13.96 -13.68 1.47
CA THR A 44 -14.13 -12.69 2.54
C THR A 44 -13.52 -11.35 2.16
N ASP A 45 -13.99 -10.25 2.76
CA ASP A 45 -13.43 -8.91 2.54
C ASP A 45 -11.93 -8.87 2.88
N ARG A 46 -11.47 -9.65 3.87
CA ARG A 46 -10.06 -9.78 4.24
C ARG A 46 -9.24 -10.46 3.15
N GLU A 47 -9.70 -11.57 2.63
CA GLU A 47 -9.02 -12.30 1.54
C GLU A 47 -8.97 -11.45 0.26
N MET A 48 -10.06 -10.74 -0.06
CA MET A 48 -10.09 -9.83 -1.19
C MET A 48 -9.12 -8.65 -1.01
N ALA A 49 -9.04 -8.08 0.19
CA ALA A 49 -8.09 -7.02 0.51
C ALA A 49 -6.64 -7.47 0.33
N LYS A 50 -6.28 -8.66 0.84
CA LYS A 50 -4.97 -9.27 0.62
C LYS A 50 -4.70 -9.51 -0.87
N ALA A 51 -5.65 -10.06 -1.61
CA ALA A 51 -5.51 -10.30 -3.04
C ALA A 51 -5.23 -9.00 -3.81
N ILE A 52 -5.91 -7.89 -3.47
CA ILE A 52 -5.65 -6.57 -4.07
C ILE A 52 -4.21 -6.14 -3.82
N LEU A 53 -3.68 -6.28 -2.60
CA LEU A 53 -2.28 -5.92 -2.31
C LEU A 53 -1.31 -6.79 -3.10
N THR A 54 -1.48 -8.11 -3.08
CA THR A 54 -0.63 -9.07 -3.79
C THR A 54 -0.59 -8.79 -5.29
N GLU A 55 -1.76 -8.59 -5.93
CA GLU A 55 -1.85 -8.27 -7.36
C GLU A 55 -1.15 -6.96 -7.72
N ARG A 56 -1.06 -6.02 -6.77
CA ARG A 56 -0.55 -4.67 -6.99
C ARG A 56 0.87 -4.44 -6.48
N MET A 57 1.54 -5.48 -5.97
CA MET A 57 2.91 -5.37 -5.48
C MET A 57 3.87 -4.80 -6.53
N TRP A 58 3.64 -5.08 -7.82
CA TRP A 58 4.43 -4.53 -8.92
C TRP A 58 4.40 -2.99 -9.00
N MET A 59 3.34 -2.36 -8.47
CA MET A 59 3.17 -0.90 -8.40
C MET A 59 3.65 -0.35 -7.06
N ILE A 60 3.45 -1.11 -5.98
CA ILE A 60 3.81 -0.72 -4.61
C ILE A 60 5.33 -0.67 -4.43
N LEU A 61 6.04 -1.70 -4.91
CA LEU A 61 7.47 -1.86 -4.73
C LEU A 61 8.33 -0.74 -5.33
N PRO A 62 8.09 -0.27 -6.56
CA PRO A 62 8.87 0.84 -7.13
C PRO A 62 8.79 2.11 -6.29
N MET A 63 7.64 2.41 -5.68
CA MET A 63 7.47 3.57 -4.79
C MET A 63 8.34 3.47 -3.53
N GLY A 64 8.56 2.26 -3.02
CA GLY A 64 9.50 1.97 -1.93
C GLY A 64 10.98 1.97 -2.37
N GLY A 65 11.29 2.31 -3.63
CA GLY A 65 12.65 2.31 -4.15
C GLY A 65 13.20 0.92 -4.48
N GLN A 66 12.32 -0.08 -4.63
CA GLN A 66 12.66 -1.49 -4.86
C GLN A 66 12.42 -1.89 -6.34
N LEU A 67 13.04 -1.18 -7.28
CA LEU A 67 12.84 -1.35 -8.73
C LEU A 67 13.21 -2.75 -9.28
N MET A 68 13.97 -3.54 -8.52
CA MET A 68 14.52 -4.83 -8.98
C MET A 68 13.85 -6.05 -8.34
N LEU A 69 12.81 -5.88 -7.53
CA LEU A 69 12.22 -6.99 -6.81
C LEU A 69 11.00 -7.54 -7.54
N ALA A 70 11.07 -8.83 -7.86
CA ALA A 70 9.97 -9.58 -8.48
C ALA A 70 8.78 -9.72 -7.51
N PRO A 71 7.55 -9.92 -8.02
CA PRO A 71 6.42 -10.35 -7.19
C PRO A 71 6.78 -11.58 -6.35
N GLY A 72 6.29 -11.63 -5.09
CA GLY A 72 6.55 -12.77 -4.21
C GLY A 72 7.81 -12.63 -3.34
N ILE A 73 8.22 -11.39 -3.03
CA ILE A 73 9.31 -11.13 -2.08
C ILE A 73 8.93 -11.68 -0.71
N LYS A 74 9.86 -12.43 -0.16
CA LYS A 74 9.81 -12.92 1.20
C LYS A 74 10.97 -12.38 2.01
N LEU A 75 10.72 -12.14 3.28
CA LEU A 75 11.71 -11.64 4.23
C LEU A 75 11.94 -12.67 5.33
N LYS A 76 13.20 -12.91 5.65
CA LYS A 76 13.58 -13.72 6.78
C LYS A 76 13.41 -12.88 8.04
N ALA A 77 12.19 -12.88 8.59
CA ALA A 77 11.79 -12.03 9.69
C ALA A 77 10.79 -12.75 10.60
N ARG A 78 10.58 -12.18 11.79
CA ARG A 78 9.47 -12.55 12.66
C ARG A 78 8.59 -11.32 12.83
N MET A 79 7.30 -11.51 12.72
CA MET A 79 6.31 -10.47 12.96
C MET A 79 5.12 -11.05 13.71
N ARG A 80 4.65 -10.34 14.72
CA ARG A 80 3.46 -10.72 15.48
C ARG A 80 2.27 -10.90 14.54
N GLY A 81 1.52 -11.97 14.72
CA GLY A 81 0.33 -12.25 13.92
C GLY A 81 0.60 -12.93 12.57
N LEU A 82 1.86 -13.11 12.18
CA LEU A 82 2.25 -13.83 10.98
C LEU A 82 3.07 -15.10 11.34
N GLU A 83 2.74 -16.20 10.67
CA GLU A 83 3.50 -17.44 10.77
C GLU A 83 4.45 -17.53 9.57
N PRO A 84 5.77 -17.65 9.82
CA PRO A 84 6.73 -17.88 8.75
C PRO A 84 6.46 -19.22 8.04
N ASP A 85 6.83 -19.30 6.78
CA ASP A 85 6.80 -20.55 6.03
C ASP A 85 7.86 -21.58 6.54
N ALA A 86 7.95 -22.75 5.88
CA ALA A 86 8.88 -23.81 6.27
C ALA A 86 10.37 -23.39 6.19
N GLU A 87 10.68 -22.31 5.46
CA GLU A 87 12.02 -21.74 5.29
C GLU A 87 12.29 -20.62 6.30
N GLY A 88 11.29 -20.22 7.07
CA GLY A 88 11.35 -19.14 8.05
C GLY A 88 11.12 -17.76 7.44
N ASP A 89 10.51 -17.71 6.27
CA ASP A 89 10.28 -16.49 5.51
C ASP A 89 8.81 -16.04 5.58
N ILE A 90 8.56 -14.72 5.56
CA ILE A 90 7.23 -14.10 5.52
C ILE A 90 7.11 -13.29 4.22
N ALA A 91 5.98 -13.40 3.53
CA ALA A 91 5.72 -12.63 2.33
C ALA A 91 5.53 -11.13 2.65
N LEU A 92 6.08 -10.24 1.81
CA LEU A 92 6.04 -8.80 2.05
C LEU A 92 4.61 -8.23 1.99
N ASP A 93 3.74 -8.77 1.13
CA ASP A 93 2.33 -8.40 1.07
C ASP A 93 1.58 -8.79 2.37
N ASP A 94 1.92 -9.92 3.00
CA ASP A 94 1.40 -10.27 4.32
C ASP A 94 1.89 -9.30 5.41
N ILE A 95 3.15 -8.89 5.37
CA ILE A 95 3.71 -7.88 6.29
C ILE A 95 2.99 -6.54 6.13
N LEU A 96 2.80 -6.08 4.90
CA LEU A 96 2.08 -4.83 4.63
C LEU A 96 0.62 -4.90 5.07
N TYR A 97 -0.05 -6.02 4.82
CA TYR A 97 -1.43 -6.19 5.28
C TYR A 97 -1.51 -6.20 6.80
N GLN A 98 -0.60 -6.90 7.49
CA GLN A 98 -0.56 -6.93 8.95
C GLN A 98 -0.28 -5.54 9.53
N ALA A 99 0.62 -4.76 8.92
CA ALA A 99 0.88 -3.38 9.32
C ALA A 99 -0.38 -2.49 9.25
N LEU A 100 -1.19 -2.65 8.21
CA LEU A 100 -2.47 -1.96 8.07
C LEU A 100 -3.48 -2.39 9.16
N GLU A 101 -3.56 -3.68 9.45
CA GLU A 101 -4.47 -4.25 10.45
C GLU A 101 -4.07 -3.82 11.87
N ASP A 102 -2.78 -3.87 12.22
CA ASP A 102 -2.25 -3.44 13.51
C ASP A 102 -2.51 -1.95 13.77
N ALA A 103 -2.36 -1.11 12.74
CA ALA A 103 -2.63 0.32 12.86
C ALA A 103 -4.09 0.62 13.23
N VAL A 104 -5.05 -0.19 12.78
CA VAL A 104 -6.48 -0.04 13.14
C VAL A 104 -6.74 -0.53 14.55
N GLN A 105 -6.05 -1.59 14.98
CA GLN A 105 -6.20 -2.18 16.31
C GLN A 105 -5.41 -1.44 17.40
N ASP A 106 -4.66 -0.41 17.00
CA ASP A 106 -3.73 0.34 17.87
C ASP A 106 -2.72 -0.57 18.58
N VAL A 107 -2.27 -1.60 17.84
CA VAL A 107 -1.29 -2.58 18.29
C VAL A 107 0.10 -2.11 17.87
N GLU A 108 1.01 -2.02 18.84
CA GLU A 108 2.42 -1.78 18.57
C GLU A 108 3.02 -2.98 17.82
N ASN A 109 3.66 -2.72 16.71
CA ASN A 109 4.36 -3.73 15.92
C ASN A 109 5.86 -3.38 15.80
N ASP A 110 6.65 -4.39 15.45
CA ASP A 110 8.11 -4.29 15.33
C ASP A 110 8.55 -3.67 13.97
N LEU A 111 7.69 -2.82 13.37
CA LEU A 111 7.95 -2.14 12.12
C LEU A 111 8.49 -0.74 12.34
N GLU A 112 9.60 -0.43 11.69
CA GLU A 112 10.17 0.90 11.59
C GLU A 112 9.93 1.49 10.19
N TRP A 113 9.33 2.67 10.12
CA TRP A 113 9.16 3.39 8.86
C TRP A 113 10.30 4.36 8.66
N VAL A 114 11.04 4.18 7.56
CA VAL A 114 12.25 4.96 7.30
C VAL A 114 12.14 5.75 6.00
N ARG A 115 12.75 6.92 5.98
CA ARG A 115 12.95 7.70 4.76
C ARG A 115 14.18 7.21 4.02
N GLY A 116 14.10 7.15 2.72
CA GLY A 116 15.20 6.76 1.86
C GLY A 116 14.97 5.45 1.13
N ARG A 117 16.04 4.87 0.58
CA ARG A 117 15.95 3.61 -0.17
C ARG A 117 16.30 2.44 0.74
N GLY A 118 15.41 1.48 0.80
CA GLY A 118 15.72 0.21 1.45
C GLY A 118 14.53 -0.44 2.13
N LEU A 119 14.58 -1.74 2.09
CA LEU A 119 13.81 -2.67 2.88
C LEU A 119 14.88 -3.54 3.54
N TYR A 120 14.93 -3.58 4.84
CA TYR A 120 15.92 -4.42 5.53
C TYR A 120 15.36 -4.94 6.85
N VAL A 121 15.84 -6.12 7.20
CA VAL A 121 15.60 -6.74 8.51
C VAL A 121 16.85 -6.54 9.34
N ARG A 122 16.70 -6.00 10.53
CA ARG A 122 17.79 -5.79 11.46
C ARG A 122 17.36 -6.30 12.85
N ASP A 123 18.14 -7.25 13.39
CA ASP A 123 17.82 -7.95 14.62
C ASP A 123 16.41 -8.55 14.55
N ASP A 124 15.45 -8.10 15.35
CA ASP A 124 14.05 -8.56 15.33
C ASP A 124 13.10 -7.51 14.77
N SER A 125 13.62 -6.41 14.18
CA SER A 125 12.80 -5.35 13.58
C SER A 125 12.85 -5.37 12.05
N ILE A 126 11.75 -4.97 11.42
CA ILE A 126 11.63 -4.83 9.97
C ILE A 126 11.56 -3.33 9.67
N ALA A 127 12.57 -2.82 8.95
CA ALA A 127 12.55 -1.45 8.48
C ALA A 127 11.98 -1.38 7.07
N LEU A 128 10.87 -0.65 6.91
CA LEU A 128 10.15 -0.44 5.66
C LEU A 128 10.31 1.01 5.19
N ASN A 129 10.54 1.18 3.90
CA ASN A 129 10.53 2.52 3.31
C ASN A 129 9.12 3.11 3.30
N GLU A 130 8.97 4.36 3.76
CA GLU A 130 7.68 5.08 3.74
C GLU A 130 7.08 5.22 2.33
N GLY A 131 7.89 5.11 1.29
CA GLY A 131 7.42 5.05 -0.09
C GLY A 131 6.46 3.89 -0.37
N LEU A 132 6.50 2.80 0.42
CA LEU A 132 5.52 1.71 0.32
C LEU A 132 4.10 2.18 0.71
N ILE A 133 3.97 3.12 1.65
CA ILE A 133 2.68 3.74 2.01
C ILE A 133 2.11 4.48 0.79
N TRP A 134 2.94 5.28 0.13
CA TRP A 134 2.56 5.96 -1.13
C TRP A 134 2.25 4.96 -2.25
N GLY A 135 2.99 3.85 -2.30
CA GLY A 135 2.74 2.76 -3.24
C GLY A 135 1.37 2.10 -3.03
N ILE A 136 0.99 1.82 -1.78
CA ILE A 136 -0.33 1.30 -1.45
C ILE A 136 -1.42 2.31 -1.86
N LEU A 137 -1.22 3.60 -1.57
CA LEU A 137 -2.15 4.65 -1.96
C LEU A 137 -2.33 4.70 -3.49
N LEU A 138 -1.22 4.71 -4.26
CA LEU A 138 -1.26 4.68 -5.72
C LEU A 138 -1.99 3.44 -6.25
N ALA A 139 -1.67 2.27 -5.70
CA ALA A 139 -2.30 1.00 -6.05
C ALA A 139 -3.82 1.03 -5.86
N LEU A 140 -4.31 1.63 -4.78
CA LEU A 140 -5.74 1.73 -4.48
C LEU A 140 -6.45 2.78 -5.35
N ILE A 141 -5.84 3.94 -5.57
CA ILE A 141 -6.39 4.99 -6.45
C ILE A 141 -6.60 4.44 -7.87
N THR A 142 -5.64 3.69 -8.38
CA THR A 142 -5.66 3.16 -9.75
C THR A 142 -6.52 1.91 -9.93
N CYS A 143 -7.08 1.33 -8.86
CA CYS A 143 -8.04 0.24 -8.97
C CYS A 143 -9.24 0.62 -9.86
N PRO A 144 -9.62 -0.21 -10.84
CA PRO A 144 -10.79 0.06 -11.70
C PRO A 144 -12.07 0.31 -10.93
N GLU A 145 -12.22 -0.33 -9.77
CA GLU A 145 -13.36 -0.19 -8.85
C GLU A 145 -13.51 1.24 -8.31
N ASN A 146 -12.43 2.03 -8.33
CA ASN A 146 -12.38 3.39 -7.81
C ASN A 146 -12.44 4.47 -8.89
N LYS A 147 -12.70 4.10 -10.15
CA LYS A 147 -12.72 5.02 -11.31
C LYS A 147 -13.66 6.22 -11.15
N ALA A 148 -14.74 6.09 -10.37
CA ALA A 148 -15.72 7.15 -10.17
C ALA A 148 -15.43 8.06 -8.97
N GLU A 149 -14.30 7.84 -8.28
CA GLU A 149 -13.93 8.61 -7.10
C GLU A 149 -13.29 9.97 -7.47
N CYS A 150 -13.21 10.89 -6.51
CA CYS A 150 -12.52 12.16 -6.66
C CYS A 150 -12.12 12.75 -5.31
N THR A 151 -11.02 13.51 -5.28
CA THR A 151 -10.58 14.33 -4.15
C THR A 151 -10.90 15.80 -4.39
N VAL A 152 -10.93 16.60 -3.33
CA VAL A 152 -11.02 18.07 -3.40
C VAL A 152 -9.61 18.67 -3.54
N GLU A 153 -8.67 18.13 -2.77
CA GLU A 153 -7.30 18.61 -2.76
C GLU A 153 -6.59 18.28 -4.08
N GLN A 154 -5.78 19.22 -4.54
CA GLN A 154 -4.98 19.04 -5.76
C GLN A 154 -3.65 18.34 -5.44
N ASN A 155 -3.74 17.22 -4.77
CA ASN A 155 -2.60 16.38 -4.46
C ASN A 155 -2.09 15.66 -5.71
N GLY A 156 -0.80 15.30 -5.72
CA GLY A 156 -0.21 14.54 -6.80
C GLY A 156 0.71 13.44 -6.29
N LEU A 157 0.75 12.33 -7.03
CA LEU A 157 1.63 11.18 -6.76
C LEU A 157 2.73 11.08 -7.80
N PRO A 158 3.93 10.66 -7.43
CA PRO A 158 4.97 10.32 -8.39
C PRO A 158 4.57 9.04 -9.13
N VAL A 159 4.65 9.06 -10.45
CA VAL A 159 4.43 7.91 -11.35
C VAL A 159 5.61 7.89 -12.31
N GLY A 160 6.54 6.97 -12.14
CA GLY A 160 7.84 7.01 -12.81
C GLY A 160 8.56 8.32 -12.50
N THR A 161 8.96 9.05 -13.53
CA THR A 161 9.70 10.33 -13.42
C THR A 161 8.79 11.57 -13.32
N VAL A 162 7.47 11.42 -13.44
CA VAL A 162 6.51 12.54 -13.43
C VAL A 162 5.64 12.53 -12.18
N ARG A 163 5.13 13.75 -11.82
CA ARG A 163 4.12 13.88 -10.78
C ARG A 163 2.76 14.07 -11.43
N VAL A 164 1.82 13.18 -11.14
CA VAL A 164 0.47 13.15 -11.73
C VAL A 164 -0.54 13.53 -10.66
N ALA A 165 -1.53 14.37 -11.02
CA ALA A 165 -2.60 14.73 -10.11
C ALA A 165 -3.43 13.49 -9.73
N VAL A 166 -3.82 13.37 -8.46
CA VAL A 166 -4.61 12.23 -7.96
C VAL A 166 -5.89 12.06 -8.77
N ASN A 167 -6.55 13.16 -9.12
CA ASN A 167 -7.81 13.11 -9.87
C ASN A 167 -7.67 12.58 -11.31
N ASP A 168 -6.45 12.55 -11.86
CA ASP A 168 -6.15 11.96 -13.16
C ASP A 168 -5.79 10.47 -13.08
N LEU A 169 -5.63 9.93 -11.86
CA LEU A 169 -5.19 8.56 -11.61
C LEU A 169 -6.32 7.58 -11.27
N TRP A 170 -7.53 8.05 -10.99
CA TRP A 170 -8.62 7.18 -10.58
C TRP A 170 -8.96 6.12 -11.63
N GLY A 171 -8.71 4.85 -11.28
CA GLY A 171 -8.95 3.71 -12.15
C GLY A 171 -7.99 3.59 -13.34
N GLN A 172 -6.86 4.32 -13.34
CA GLN A 172 -5.91 4.40 -14.45
C GLN A 172 -4.71 3.45 -14.31
N GLU A 173 -4.99 2.16 -14.01
CA GLU A 173 -3.94 1.16 -13.86
C GLU A 173 -3.03 1.04 -15.09
N ASP A 174 -3.63 1.00 -16.28
CA ASP A 174 -2.89 0.84 -17.53
C ASP A 174 -1.94 2.02 -17.80
N TYR A 175 -2.34 3.25 -17.42
CA TYR A 175 -1.47 4.41 -17.52
C TYR A 175 -0.21 4.26 -16.66
N VAL A 176 -0.38 3.84 -15.40
CA VAL A 176 0.76 3.63 -14.49
C VAL A 176 1.65 2.49 -14.97
N LYS A 177 1.05 1.40 -15.47
CA LYS A 177 1.80 0.27 -16.02
C LYS A 177 2.65 0.68 -17.22
N LEU A 178 2.10 1.47 -18.13
CA LEU A 178 2.85 1.99 -19.27
C LEU A 178 3.98 2.93 -18.82
N SER A 179 3.77 3.78 -17.82
CA SER A 179 4.78 4.68 -17.31
C SER A 179 5.98 3.95 -16.72
N TYR A 180 5.76 2.84 -16.00
CA TYR A 180 6.87 2.01 -15.46
C TYR A 180 7.56 1.13 -16.49
N LEU A 181 6.95 0.87 -17.66
CA LEU A 181 7.58 0.10 -18.74
C LEU A 181 8.43 0.97 -19.66
N LEU A 182 8.27 2.28 -19.62
CA LEU A 182 8.96 3.24 -20.50
C LEU A 182 10.16 3.92 -19.82
N ASP A 183 10.31 3.78 -18.51
CA ASP A 183 11.47 4.23 -17.70
C ASP A 183 12.49 3.09 -17.52
#